data_317e601af064ddcf3853b465c3eb39da
#
_entry.id   317e601af064ddcf3853b465c3eb39da
#
_cell.length_a   1.000
_cell.length_b   1.000
_cell.length_c   1.000
_cell.angle_alpha   90.00
_cell.angle_beta   90.00
_cell.angle_gamma   90.00
#
_symmetry.space_group_name_H-M   'P 1'
#
loop_
_entity.id
_entity.type
_entity.pdbx_description
1 polymer ?
#
loop_
_entity_poly.entity_id
_entity_poly.type
_entity_poly.pdbx_seq_one_letter_code
_entity_poly.pdbx_strand_id
1 'polypeptide(L)' 'DMESAQKRIAKLIREVNRCITLLSEQ' A
#
# COMPACT_ATOMS: atom_id res chain seq x y z
N ASP A 1 6.03 12.09 13.38
CA ASP A 1 6.15 11.15 14.48
C ASP A 1 6.02 9.72 13.97
N MET A 2 6.27 8.77 14.84
CA MET A 2 6.27 7.34 14.46
C MET A 2 4.91 6.87 13.96
N GLU A 3 3.86 7.34 14.59
CA GLU A 3 2.52 6.91 14.20
C GLU A 3 2.17 7.40 12.81
N SER A 4 2.46 8.66 12.53
CA SER A 4 2.19 9.20 11.20
C SER A 4 3.01 8.49 10.13
N ALA A 5 4.27 8.20 10.44
CA ALA A 5 5.13 7.49 9.50
C ALA A 5 4.61 6.10 9.21
N GLN A 6 4.15 5.41 10.24
CA GLN A 6 3.60 4.07 10.07
C GLN A 6 2.33 4.07 9.23
N LYS A 7 1.50 5.09 9.40
CA LYS A 7 0.28 5.20 8.61
C LYS A 7 0.59 5.40 7.13
N ARG A 8 1.61 6.21 6.83
CA ARG A 8 2.00 6.44 5.44
C ARG A 8 2.54 5.17 4.81
N ILE A 9 3.37 4.44 5.57
CA ILE A 9 3.93 3.20 5.06
C ILE A 9 2.82 2.19 4.81
N ALA A 10 1.88 2.07 5.73
CA ALA A 10 0.76 1.15 5.57
C ALA A 10 -0.09 1.50 4.35
N LYS A 11 -0.31 2.79 4.13
CA LYS A 11 -1.07 3.23 2.97
C LYS A 11 -0.35 2.89 1.67
N LEU A 12 0.96 3.11 1.64
CA LEU A 12 1.75 2.81 0.46
C LEU A 12 1.71 1.32 0.14
N ILE A 13 1.89 0.49 1.16
CA ILE A 13 1.85 -0.95 0.99
C ILE A 13 0.50 -1.39 0.44
N ARG A 14 -0.58 -0.81 0.96
CA ARG A 14 -1.93 -1.15 0.51
C ARG A 14 -2.14 -0.78 -0.95
N GLU A 15 -1.64 0.38 -1.36
CA GLU A 15 -1.81 0.82 -2.75
C GLU A 15 -0.98 -0.02 -3.71
N VAL A 16 0.23 -0.35 -3.33
CA VAL A 16 1.08 -1.21 -4.15
C VAL A 16 0.44 -2.60 -4.29
N ASN A 17 -0.07 -3.13 -3.19
CA ASN A 17 -0.72 -4.43 -3.21
C ASN A 17 -1.95 -4.43 -4.13
N ARG A 18 -2.68 -3.34 -4.11
CA ARG A 18 -3.85 -3.20 -4.99
C ARG A 18 -3.43 -3.19 -6.46
N CYS A 19 -2.34 -2.51 -6.77
CA CYS A 19 -1.83 -2.49 -8.14
C CYS A 19 -1.45 -3.90 -8.60
N ILE A 20 -0.80 -4.65 -7.73
CA ILE A 20 -0.41 -6.02 -8.04
C ILE A 20 -1.65 -6.86 -8.30
N THR A 21 -2.68 -6.70 -7.49
CA THR A 21 -3.92 -7.45 -7.65
C THR A 21 -4.57 -7.17 -9.00
N LEU A 22 -4.60 -5.91 -9.41
CA LEU A 22 -5.18 -5.53 -10.69
C LEU A 22 -4.39 -6.13 -11.85
N LEU A 23 -3.07 -6.12 -11.75
CA LEU A 23 -2.24 -6.73 -12.79
C LEU A 23 -2.44 -8.22 -12.87
N SER A 24 -2.64 -8.87 -11.72
CA SER A 24 -2.86 -10.31 -11.68
C SER A 24 -4.15 -10.73 -12.34
N GLU A 25 -5.13 -9.84 -12.37
CA GLU A 25 -6.43 -10.15 -12.96
C GLU A 25 -6.43 -10.03 -14.48
N GLN A 26 -5.39 -9.44 -15.02
CA GLN A 26 -5.25 -9.40 -16.47
C GLN A 26 -4.64 -10.71 -16.99
#